data_edb6bf3e3f73f2c0050cb4500034f847
#
_entry.id   edb6bf3e3f73f2c0050cb4500034f847
#
_cell.length_a   1.000
_cell.length_b   1.000
_cell.length_c   1.000
_cell.angle_alpha   90.00
_cell.angle_beta   90.00
_cell.angle_gamma   90.00
#
_symmetry.space_group_name_H-M   'P 1'
#
loop_
_entity.id
_entity.type
_entity.pdbx_description
1 polymer ?
#
loop_
_entity_poly.entity_id
_entity_poly.type
_entity_poly.pdbx_seq_one_letter_code
_entity_poly.pdbx_strand_id
1 'polypeptide(L)'
;KIESNSLYEIKEDTAKDATVAAAAKVIVDRVNNEYGTKFATSKVELNGAKAPNGNRDVETNNGDLITDAMRWKVLQNKDGLTVNEDHVVAITNGGGIRAAIAKGDVTKKDINTVLPFGNTVAVVYVTGEQLLEALEASTFSTPTAVGGFPQVSGINFTIHTGKAYDKNDATYPESTYYGPKTINRVVINSVNGKEFKANEVYAVVTNNFCAAGGDTYYAFKAASAQFDTGIPLDEAVMEYVTKELKGVIGEQYAAPQGRVTYFNPFKDVKTTAWYFDPMIRLYESGVINGTSATTYAPDAKLSWAAALKLLLVSHGDLKSEDATGAEWSKNTIAKAAELGLVAADLDGAKDISRLEFCQVAAKLNKLAESKTESKF
;
A
#
# COMPACT_ATOMS: atom_id res chain seq x y z
N LYS A 1 -14.26 13.26 -40.82
CA LYS A 1 -13.33 14.37 -40.57
C LYS A 1 -13.80 15.10 -39.32
N ILE A 2 -12.98 15.21 -38.28
CA ILE A 2 -13.28 16.02 -37.09
C ILE A 2 -12.94 17.46 -37.48
N GLU A 3 -13.93 18.35 -37.48
CA GLU A 3 -13.75 19.76 -37.86
C GLU A 3 -13.40 20.64 -36.65
N SER A 4 -13.82 20.26 -35.45
CA SER A 4 -13.42 20.91 -34.18
C SER A 4 -13.48 19.95 -33.00
N ASN A 5 -12.69 20.19 -31.99
CA ASN A 5 -12.72 19.50 -30.73
C ASN A 5 -12.56 20.53 -29.60
N SER A 6 -13.45 20.52 -28.60
CA SER A 6 -13.36 21.37 -27.42
C SER A 6 -13.73 20.59 -26.18
N LEU A 7 -13.03 20.87 -25.07
CA LEU A 7 -13.40 20.39 -23.74
C LEU A 7 -14.37 21.39 -23.12
N TYR A 8 -15.52 20.89 -22.68
CA TYR A 8 -16.50 21.65 -21.92
C TYR A 8 -16.50 21.18 -20.46
N GLU A 9 -16.10 22.05 -19.57
CA GLU A 9 -16.10 21.74 -18.13
C GLU A 9 -17.53 21.89 -17.58
N ILE A 10 -18.07 20.80 -17.01
CA ILE A 10 -19.36 20.80 -16.33
C ILE A 10 -19.12 21.15 -14.87
N LYS A 11 -19.67 22.29 -14.42
CA LYS A 11 -19.58 22.79 -13.04
C LYS A 11 -20.93 22.62 -12.33
N GLU A 12 -20.95 22.84 -11.03
CA GLU A 12 -22.19 22.73 -10.22
C GLU A 12 -23.29 23.70 -10.69
N ASP A 13 -22.91 24.87 -11.16
CA ASP A 13 -23.79 25.93 -11.69
C ASP A 13 -24.11 25.76 -13.19
N THR A 14 -23.60 24.75 -13.86
CA THR A 14 -23.92 24.47 -15.25
C THR A 14 -25.42 24.24 -15.40
N ALA A 15 -26.04 24.94 -16.34
CA ALA A 15 -27.48 24.86 -16.61
C ALA A 15 -27.89 23.41 -16.93
N LYS A 16 -28.92 22.94 -16.25
CA LYS A 16 -29.46 21.58 -16.41
C LYS A 16 -30.68 21.62 -17.30
N ASP A 17 -30.78 20.64 -18.21
CA ASP A 17 -32.04 20.42 -18.94
C ASP A 17 -33.15 20.03 -17.93
N ALA A 18 -34.25 20.77 -17.94
CA ALA A 18 -35.32 20.62 -16.95
C ALA A 18 -36.00 19.25 -17.04
N THR A 19 -36.15 18.69 -18.25
CA THR A 19 -36.80 17.39 -18.46
C THR A 19 -35.92 16.24 -17.94
N VAL A 20 -34.63 16.30 -18.28
CA VAL A 20 -33.65 15.32 -17.80
C VAL A 20 -33.48 15.42 -16.28
N ALA A 21 -33.43 16.62 -15.73
CA ALA A 21 -33.32 16.83 -14.27
C ALA A 21 -34.55 16.30 -13.53
N ALA A 22 -35.77 16.50 -14.06
CA ALA A 22 -36.98 15.96 -13.47
C ALA A 22 -37.02 14.42 -13.51
N ALA A 23 -36.65 13.81 -14.63
CA ALA A 23 -36.56 12.36 -14.74
C ALA A 23 -35.49 11.77 -13.79
N ALA A 24 -34.31 12.38 -13.73
CA ALA A 24 -33.26 12.00 -12.80
C ALA A 24 -33.72 12.12 -11.32
N LYS A 25 -34.48 13.18 -10.99
CA LYS A 25 -35.02 13.37 -9.63
C LYS A 25 -35.93 12.23 -9.20
N VAL A 26 -36.80 11.72 -10.06
CA VAL A 26 -37.67 10.58 -9.75
C VAL A 26 -36.84 9.35 -9.37
N ILE A 27 -35.76 9.09 -10.10
CA ILE A 27 -34.86 7.96 -9.82
C ILE A 27 -34.14 8.18 -8.48
N VAL A 28 -33.58 9.38 -8.28
CA VAL A 28 -32.87 9.75 -7.04
C VAL A 28 -33.80 9.65 -5.81
N ASP A 29 -35.03 10.15 -5.92
CA ASP A 29 -36.02 10.07 -4.82
C ASP A 29 -36.38 8.63 -4.50
N ARG A 30 -36.57 7.78 -5.52
CA ARG A 30 -36.80 6.34 -5.33
C ARG A 30 -35.63 5.65 -4.63
N VAL A 31 -34.41 5.90 -5.09
CA VAL A 31 -33.19 5.36 -4.47
C VAL A 31 -33.07 5.84 -3.02
N ASN A 32 -33.30 7.11 -2.75
CA ASN A 32 -33.24 7.66 -1.39
C ASN A 32 -34.28 7.01 -0.47
N ASN A 33 -35.50 6.78 -0.96
CA ASN A 33 -36.56 6.13 -0.17
C ASN A 33 -36.27 4.65 0.08
N GLU A 34 -35.70 3.92 -0.89
CA GLU A 34 -35.43 2.50 -0.79
C GLU A 34 -34.13 2.20 0.01
N TYR A 35 -33.08 2.99 -0.22
CA TYR A 35 -31.76 2.77 0.34
C TYR A 35 -31.39 3.74 1.48
N GLY A 36 -32.16 4.80 1.71
CA GLY A 36 -31.92 5.78 2.76
C GLY A 36 -32.30 5.30 4.18
N THR A 37 -32.87 4.10 4.31
CA THR A 37 -33.25 3.55 5.61
C THR A 37 -32.02 3.17 6.43
N LYS A 38 -31.95 3.71 7.64
CA LYS A 38 -30.92 3.33 8.62
C LYS A 38 -31.06 1.86 8.97
N PHE A 39 -29.94 1.15 8.98
CA PHE A 39 -29.85 -0.25 9.45
C PHE A 39 -28.81 -0.45 10.54
N ALA A 40 -27.87 0.50 10.72
CA ALA A 40 -26.78 0.43 11.68
C ALA A 40 -26.39 1.82 12.20
N THR A 41 -25.47 1.82 13.16
CA THR A 41 -24.79 3.05 13.65
C THR A 41 -23.31 2.81 13.68
N SER A 42 -22.50 3.77 13.20
CA SER A 42 -21.06 3.76 13.38
C SER A 42 -20.63 4.68 14.52
N LYS A 43 -19.83 4.15 15.46
CA LYS A 43 -19.20 4.95 16.53
C LYS A 43 -17.95 5.68 16.06
N VAL A 44 -17.42 5.31 14.92
CA VAL A 44 -16.14 5.77 14.36
C VAL A 44 -16.33 6.21 12.92
N GLU A 45 -15.42 7.02 12.42
CA GLU A 45 -15.31 7.29 10.98
C GLU A 45 -14.50 6.18 10.32
N LEU A 46 -14.97 5.67 9.18
CA LEU A 46 -14.24 4.70 8.37
C LEU A 46 -13.63 5.38 7.15
N ASN A 47 -12.33 5.25 6.99
CA ASN A 47 -11.55 5.94 5.96
C ASN A 47 -11.86 5.41 4.56
N GLY A 48 -12.39 6.26 3.70
CA GLY A 48 -12.67 5.97 2.28
C GLY A 48 -11.78 6.72 1.30
N ALA A 49 -10.73 7.40 1.77
CA ALA A 49 -9.80 8.11 0.90
C ALA A 49 -9.13 7.15 -0.10
N LYS A 50 -8.77 7.69 -1.27
CA LYS A 50 -8.01 6.91 -2.27
C LYS A 50 -6.54 6.81 -1.87
N ALA A 51 -5.90 7.97 -1.74
CA ALA A 51 -4.50 8.24 -1.40
C ALA A 51 -4.32 9.77 -1.22
N PRO A 52 -3.28 10.25 -0.51
CA PRO A 52 -2.41 9.45 0.35
C PRO A 52 -3.11 8.99 1.63
N ASN A 53 -2.57 7.96 2.27
CA ASN A 53 -3.09 7.35 3.50
C ASN A 53 -4.54 6.83 3.34
N GLY A 54 -4.81 6.19 2.24
CA GLY A 54 -6.11 5.66 1.88
C GLY A 54 -6.08 4.23 1.38
N ASN A 55 -7.21 3.77 0.85
CA ASN A 55 -7.40 2.36 0.47
C ASN A 55 -6.43 1.83 -0.59
N ARG A 56 -5.67 2.73 -1.28
CA ARG A 56 -4.79 2.35 -2.39
C ARG A 56 -3.30 2.38 -2.06
N ASP A 57 -2.96 2.77 -0.85
CA ASP A 57 -1.56 2.89 -0.40
C ASP A 57 -1.31 2.45 1.04
N VAL A 58 -2.35 2.33 1.87
CA VAL A 58 -2.23 1.82 3.25
C VAL A 58 -3.42 0.95 3.62
N GLU A 59 -3.30 0.18 4.69
CA GLU A 59 -4.43 -0.44 5.38
C GLU A 59 -5.39 0.64 5.90
N THR A 60 -6.69 0.40 5.75
CA THR A 60 -7.72 1.29 6.29
C THR A 60 -8.72 0.52 7.14
N ASN A 61 -9.25 1.16 8.15
CA ASN A 61 -10.30 0.58 8.99
C ASN A 61 -11.59 0.24 8.21
N ASN A 62 -11.83 0.92 7.08
CA ASN A 62 -12.93 0.57 6.17
C ASN A 62 -12.61 -0.72 5.38
N GLY A 63 -11.35 -0.87 4.95
CA GLY A 63 -10.86 -2.09 4.34
C GLY A 63 -10.93 -3.28 5.30
N ASP A 64 -10.60 -3.07 6.56
CA ASP A 64 -10.71 -4.08 7.62
C ASP A 64 -12.15 -4.54 7.81
N LEU A 65 -13.11 -3.61 7.95
CA LEU A 65 -14.53 -3.94 8.09
C LEU A 65 -15.05 -4.76 6.90
N ILE A 66 -14.71 -4.35 5.68
CA ILE A 66 -15.17 -5.02 4.46
C ILE A 66 -14.59 -6.43 4.36
N THR A 67 -13.30 -6.59 4.59
CA THR A 67 -12.65 -7.89 4.49
C THR A 67 -13.04 -8.84 5.63
N ASP A 68 -13.27 -8.31 6.84
CA ASP A 68 -13.84 -9.08 7.93
C ASP A 68 -15.23 -9.59 7.58
N ALA A 69 -16.07 -8.76 6.99
CA ALA A 69 -17.40 -9.14 6.54
C ALA A 69 -17.36 -10.22 5.45
N MET A 70 -16.47 -10.10 4.47
CA MET A 70 -16.27 -11.09 3.42
C MET A 70 -15.87 -12.44 4.01
N ARG A 71 -14.85 -12.45 4.87
CA ARG A 71 -14.36 -13.67 5.53
C ARG A 71 -15.42 -14.29 6.41
N TRP A 72 -16.09 -13.49 7.25
CA TRP A 72 -17.19 -13.94 8.11
C TRP A 72 -18.29 -14.59 7.28
N LYS A 73 -18.70 -13.98 6.17
CA LYS A 73 -19.78 -14.50 5.32
C LYS A 73 -19.49 -15.89 4.78
N VAL A 74 -18.28 -16.14 4.31
CA VAL A 74 -17.87 -17.45 3.82
C VAL A 74 -17.77 -18.48 4.96
N LEU A 75 -17.27 -18.07 6.12
CA LEU A 75 -17.15 -18.93 7.30
C LEU A 75 -18.50 -19.35 7.91
N GLN A 76 -19.62 -18.66 7.58
CA GLN A 76 -20.97 -19.14 7.96
C GLN A 76 -21.31 -20.48 7.28
N ASN A 77 -20.62 -20.84 6.21
CA ASN A 77 -20.78 -22.11 5.49
C ASN A 77 -19.43 -22.84 5.32
N LYS A 78 -18.63 -22.87 6.37
CA LYS A 78 -17.27 -23.42 6.37
C LYS A 78 -17.16 -24.89 5.98
N ASP A 79 -18.24 -25.68 6.23
CA ASP A 79 -18.28 -27.10 5.86
C ASP A 79 -18.25 -27.32 4.33
N GLY A 80 -18.54 -26.27 3.55
CA GLY A 80 -18.43 -26.28 2.09
C GLY A 80 -17.00 -25.97 1.57
N LEU A 81 -16.06 -25.67 2.46
CA LEU A 81 -14.67 -25.36 2.09
C LEU A 81 -13.81 -26.63 2.09
N THR A 82 -12.79 -26.64 1.21
CA THR A 82 -11.83 -27.75 1.12
C THR A 82 -10.61 -27.57 2.03
N VAL A 83 -10.55 -26.48 2.77
CA VAL A 83 -9.49 -26.15 3.73
C VAL A 83 -10.07 -25.85 5.11
N ASN A 84 -9.27 -25.95 6.15
CA ASN A 84 -9.68 -25.56 7.49
C ASN A 84 -9.85 -24.03 7.59
N GLU A 85 -10.65 -23.58 8.57
CA GLU A 85 -10.94 -22.15 8.77
C GLU A 85 -9.68 -21.30 9.06
N ASP A 86 -8.62 -21.88 9.58
CA ASP A 86 -7.33 -21.22 9.80
C ASP A 86 -6.54 -20.95 8.50
N HIS A 87 -6.96 -21.56 7.38
CA HIS A 87 -6.44 -21.30 6.03
C HIS A 87 -7.38 -20.39 5.20
N VAL A 88 -8.42 -19.81 5.83
CA VAL A 88 -9.32 -18.88 5.16
C VAL A 88 -8.88 -17.45 5.41
N VAL A 89 -8.55 -16.72 4.37
CA VAL A 89 -8.19 -15.30 4.40
C VAL A 89 -9.13 -14.52 3.48
N ALA A 90 -9.25 -13.21 3.68
CA ALA A 90 -9.95 -12.35 2.74
C ALA A 90 -9.02 -11.26 2.20
N ILE A 91 -9.16 -10.97 0.91
CA ILE A 91 -8.41 -9.92 0.21
C ILE A 91 -9.36 -9.21 -0.74
N THR A 92 -9.43 -7.88 -0.66
CA THR A 92 -10.11 -7.07 -1.67
C THR A 92 -9.20 -5.94 -2.15
N ASN A 93 -9.37 -5.52 -3.39
CA ASN A 93 -8.61 -4.41 -3.97
C ASN A 93 -9.11 -3.06 -3.41
N GLY A 94 -8.20 -2.21 -2.98
CA GLY A 94 -8.50 -0.87 -2.46
C GLY A 94 -9.21 0.03 -3.46
N GLY A 95 -9.03 -0.23 -4.76
CA GLY A 95 -9.75 0.42 -5.84
C GLY A 95 -11.27 0.17 -5.83
N GLY A 96 -11.72 -0.92 -5.21
CA GLY A 96 -13.11 -1.27 -5.02
C GLY A 96 -13.83 -0.43 -3.96
N ILE A 97 -13.09 0.17 -3.03
CA ILE A 97 -13.61 0.98 -1.91
C ILE A 97 -13.64 2.45 -2.33
N ARG A 98 -14.83 3.06 -2.43
CA ARG A 98 -15.03 4.32 -3.14
C ARG A 98 -15.41 5.51 -2.27
N ALA A 99 -15.81 5.30 -1.03
CA ALA A 99 -16.26 6.36 -0.12
C ALA A 99 -15.94 6.01 1.34
N ALA A 100 -15.94 7.03 2.19
CA ALA A 100 -15.90 6.89 3.64
C ALA A 100 -17.29 6.57 4.20
N ILE A 101 -17.34 6.03 5.43
CA ILE A 101 -18.55 5.96 6.23
C ILE A 101 -18.37 6.90 7.42
N ALA A 102 -19.23 7.90 7.52
CA ALA A 102 -19.19 8.86 8.62
C ALA A 102 -19.61 8.22 9.95
N LYS A 103 -19.13 8.77 11.06
CA LYS A 103 -19.68 8.47 12.39
C LYS A 103 -21.15 8.90 12.46
N GLY A 104 -22.00 8.02 12.98
CA GLY A 104 -23.45 8.28 13.09
C GLY A 104 -24.28 7.17 12.46
N ASP A 105 -25.43 7.55 11.92
CA ASP A 105 -26.35 6.61 11.28
C ASP A 105 -25.77 6.09 9.96
N VAL A 106 -25.90 4.78 9.75
CA VAL A 106 -25.45 4.10 8.53
C VAL A 106 -26.66 3.55 7.80
N THR A 107 -26.77 3.88 6.52
CA THR A 107 -27.85 3.47 5.63
C THR A 107 -27.32 2.47 4.57
N LYS A 108 -28.25 1.79 3.91
CA LYS A 108 -27.91 0.94 2.76
C LYS A 108 -27.22 1.75 1.65
N LYS A 109 -27.63 3.01 1.46
CA LYS A 109 -27.03 3.91 0.48
C LYS A 109 -25.55 4.18 0.76
N ASP A 110 -25.16 4.32 2.04
CA ASP A 110 -23.77 4.54 2.41
C ASP A 110 -22.93 3.32 2.00
N ILE A 111 -23.37 2.10 2.28
CA ILE A 111 -22.66 0.87 1.87
C ILE A 111 -22.58 0.76 0.33
N ASN A 112 -23.67 1.04 -0.40
CA ASN A 112 -23.64 1.02 -1.87
C ASN A 112 -22.74 2.12 -2.44
N THR A 113 -22.60 3.27 -1.77
CA THR A 113 -21.66 4.31 -2.18
C THR A 113 -20.21 3.88 -1.97
N VAL A 114 -19.94 3.14 -0.90
CA VAL A 114 -18.62 2.53 -0.63
C VAL A 114 -18.28 1.44 -1.64
N LEU A 115 -19.26 0.59 -2.00
CA LEU A 115 -19.10 -0.60 -2.85
C LEU A 115 -20.02 -0.54 -4.10
N PRO A 116 -19.80 0.40 -5.03
CA PRO A 116 -20.78 0.71 -6.08
C PRO A 116 -20.75 -0.22 -7.29
N PHE A 117 -19.83 -1.20 -7.36
CA PHE A 117 -19.61 -1.99 -8.57
C PHE A 117 -20.53 -3.21 -8.74
N GLY A 118 -21.34 -3.53 -7.73
CA GLY A 118 -22.18 -4.72 -7.74
C GLY A 118 -21.37 -6.03 -7.77
N ASN A 119 -20.14 -6.00 -7.25
CA ASN A 119 -19.32 -7.20 -7.14
C ASN A 119 -19.95 -8.21 -6.19
N THR A 120 -19.72 -9.48 -6.46
CA THR A 120 -20.10 -10.62 -5.60
C THR A 120 -18.91 -11.13 -4.81
N VAL A 121 -19.17 -11.81 -3.70
CA VAL A 121 -18.16 -12.54 -2.92
C VAL A 121 -17.78 -13.81 -3.66
N ALA A 122 -16.51 -14.01 -3.92
CA ALA A 122 -15.95 -15.20 -4.54
C ALA A 122 -14.88 -15.83 -3.65
N VAL A 123 -14.62 -17.11 -3.85
CA VAL A 123 -13.56 -17.86 -3.17
C VAL A 123 -12.63 -18.47 -4.22
N VAL A 124 -11.34 -18.28 -4.05
CA VAL A 124 -10.30 -18.92 -4.88
C VAL A 124 -9.38 -19.75 -4.01
N TYR A 125 -8.99 -20.94 -4.47
CA TYR A 125 -8.06 -21.81 -3.78
C TYR A 125 -6.68 -21.71 -4.42
N VAL A 126 -5.76 -21.11 -3.70
CA VAL A 126 -4.40 -20.81 -4.16
C VAL A 126 -3.37 -21.46 -3.25
N THR A 127 -2.20 -21.80 -3.81
CA THR A 127 -1.04 -22.16 -2.97
C THR A 127 -0.52 -20.91 -2.24
N GLY A 128 0.25 -21.11 -1.17
CA GLY A 128 0.92 -20.00 -0.51
C GLY A 128 1.87 -19.22 -1.44
N GLU A 129 2.50 -19.90 -2.41
CA GLU A 129 3.31 -19.26 -3.45
C GLU A 129 2.46 -18.30 -4.31
N GLN A 130 1.28 -18.75 -4.76
CA GLN A 130 0.35 -17.90 -5.53
C GLN A 130 -0.22 -16.75 -4.68
N LEU A 131 -0.42 -16.97 -3.38
CA LEU A 131 -0.81 -15.91 -2.45
C LEU A 131 0.28 -14.85 -2.30
N LEU A 132 1.55 -15.27 -2.18
CA LEU A 132 2.71 -14.36 -2.20
C LEU A 132 2.80 -13.60 -3.52
N GLU A 133 2.62 -14.29 -4.65
CA GLU A 133 2.62 -13.66 -5.99
C GLU A 133 1.53 -12.57 -6.08
N ALA A 134 0.32 -12.86 -5.62
CA ALA A 134 -0.78 -11.90 -5.62
C ALA A 134 -0.47 -10.66 -4.77
N LEU A 135 0.10 -10.84 -3.58
CA LEU A 135 0.46 -9.73 -2.69
C LEU A 135 1.67 -8.94 -3.21
N GLU A 136 2.67 -9.60 -3.77
CA GLU A 136 3.82 -8.93 -4.42
C GLU A 136 3.34 -8.07 -5.59
N ALA A 137 2.50 -8.63 -6.47
CA ALA A 137 1.95 -7.92 -7.62
C ALA A 137 1.04 -6.75 -7.20
N SER A 138 0.22 -6.91 -6.16
CA SER A 138 -0.72 -5.87 -5.73
C SER A 138 -0.06 -4.73 -4.95
N THR A 139 1.20 -4.88 -4.57
CA THR A 139 2.01 -3.86 -3.88
C THR A 139 3.16 -3.31 -4.72
N PHE A 140 3.20 -3.61 -6.03
CA PHE A 140 4.34 -3.34 -6.91
C PHE A 140 4.79 -1.87 -6.95
N SER A 141 3.88 -0.93 -6.80
CA SER A 141 4.16 0.51 -6.88
C SER A 141 4.23 1.21 -5.52
N THR A 142 3.96 0.49 -4.42
CA THR A 142 3.98 1.11 -3.09
C THR A 142 5.33 1.75 -2.76
N PRO A 143 5.33 2.93 -2.15
CA PRO A 143 4.21 3.66 -1.54
C PRO A 143 3.31 4.44 -2.53
N THR A 144 3.61 4.42 -3.83
CA THR A 144 2.70 5.00 -4.83
C THR A 144 1.40 4.20 -4.89
N ALA A 145 0.28 4.92 -4.83
CA ALA A 145 -1.04 4.32 -4.79
C ALA A 145 -1.38 3.49 -6.04
N VAL A 146 -2.00 2.35 -5.83
CA VAL A 146 -2.47 1.45 -6.90
C VAL A 146 -3.87 0.90 -6.59
N GLY A 147 -4.71 0.76 -7.62
CA GLY A 147 -6.07 0.22 -7.45
C GLY A 147 -6.09 -1.18 -6.83
N GLY A 148 -5.10 -1.99 -7.17
CA GLY A 148 -4.94 -3.36 -6.67
C GLY A 148 -4.45 -3.46 -5.22
N PHE A 149 -4.07 -2.35 -4.54
CA PHE A 149 -3.56 -2.42 -3.17
C PHE A 149 -4.48 -3.25 -2.26
N PRO A 150 -3.94 -4.24 -1.52
CA PRO A 150 -4.76 -5.20 -0.81
C PRO A 150 -5.25 -4.66 0.53
N GLN A 151 -6.55 -4.73 0.75
CA GLN A 151 -7.16 -4.67 2.08
C GLN A 151 -7.44 -6.12 2.49
N VAL A 152 -7.16 -6.52 3.73
CA VAL A 152 -7.08 -7.93 4.09
C VAL A 152 -7.72 -8.28 5.43
N SER A 153 -8.14 -9.56 5.58
CA SER A 153 -8.53 -10.18 6.85
C SER A 153 -7.95 -11.59 6.98
N GLY A 154 -7.55 -11.96 8.18
CA GLY A 154 -6.97 -13.27 8.47
C GLY A 154 -5.52 -13.43 8.01
N ILE A 155 -4.88 -12.40 7.50
CA ILE A 155 -3.47 -12.41 7.08
C ILE A 155 -2.78 -11.13 7.53
N ASN A 156 -1.56 -11.25 8.03
CA ASN A 156 -0.70 -10.13 8.37
C ASN A 156 0.58 -10.20 7.54
N PHE A 157 0.95 -9.11 6.89
CA PHE A 157 2.16 -9.06 6.07
C PHE A 157 2.85 -7.69 6.12
N THR A 158 4.13 -7.71 5.77
CA THR A 158 5.00 -6.53 5.72
C THR A 158 5.45 -6.27 4.29
N ILE A 159 5.43 -5.00 3.89
CA ILE A 159 5.88 -4.53 2.58
C ILE A 159 7.22 -3.82 2.74
N HIS A 160 8.23 -4.26 2.02
CA HIS A 160 9.56 -3.66 1.94
C HIS A 160 9.61 -2.68 0.76
N THR A 161 9.24 -1.41 0.99
CA THR A 161 9.17 -0.39 -0.07
C THR A 161 10.52 0.02 -0.62
N GLY A 162 11.59 -0.21 0.13
CA GLY A 162 12.97 0.05 -0.32
C GLY A 162 13.49 -0.98 -1.34
N LYS A 163 12.91 -2.18 -1.37
CA LYS A 163 13.27 -3.20 -2.35
C LYS A 163 12.57 -2.97 -3.69
N ALA A 164 13.31 -3.22 -4.77
CA ALA A 164 12.75 -3.11 -6.12
C ALA A 164 11.72 -4.22 -6.38
N TYR A 165 10.65 -3.87 -7.08
CA TYR A 165 9.75 -4.85 -7.68
C TYR A 165 10.45 -5.48 -8.88
N ASP A 166 10.71 -6.78 -8.81
CA ASP A 166 11.32 -7.54 -9.90
C ASP A 166 10.22 -8.03 -10.84
N LYS A 167 9.90 -7.20 -11.83
CA LYS A 167 8.83 -7.49 -12.78
C LYS A 167 9.22 -8.53 -13.82
N ASN A 168 8.27 -9.35 -14.24
CA ASN A 168 8.44 -10.25 -15.37
C ASN A 168 8.65 -9.49 -16.69
N ASP A 169 9.23 -10.12 -17.69
CA ASP A 169 9.52 -9.51 -19.00
C ASP A 169 8.25 -9.25 -19.84
N ALA A 170 7.14 -9.95 -19.53
CA ALA A 170 5.85 -9.80 -20.21
C ALA A 170 4.74 -9.35 -19.25
N THR A 171 3.76 -8.63 -19.79
CA THR A 171 2.51 -8.34 -19.08
C THR A 171 1.71 -9.63 -18.87
N TYR A 172 0.89 -9.66 -17.83
CA TYR A 172 -0.14 -10.69 -17.71
C TYR A 172 -1.06 -10.66 -18.94
N PRO A 173 -1.49 -11.83 -19.47
CA PRO A 173 -2.47 -11.88 -20.53
C PRO A 173 -3.71 -11.04 -20.19
N GLU A 174 -4.20 -10.26 -21.15
CA GLU A 174 -5.40 -9.40 -20.99
C GLU A 174 -5.27 -8.34 -19.87
N SER A 175 -4.04 -8.00 -19.45
CA SER A 175 -3.76 -7.01 -18.42
C SER A 175 -2.69 -6.02 -18.87
N THR A 176 -2.66 -4.85 -18.23
CA THR A 176 -1.57 -3.86 -18.37
C THR A 176 -0.49 -4.03 -17.31
N TYR A 177 -0.65 -4.99 -16.40
CA TYR A 177 0.28 -5.25 -15.30
C TYR A 177 1.26 -6.36 -15.65
N TYR A 178 2.46 -6.25 -15.09
CA TYR A 178 3.49 -7.28 -15.14
C TYR A 178 3.44 -8.11 -13.86
N GLY A 179 3.51 -9.43 -13.99
CA GLY A 179 3.68 -10.30 -12.82
C GLY A 179 5.06 -10.14 -12.17
N PRO A 180 5.23 -10.56 -10.93
CA PRO A 180 6.55 -10.64 -10.31
C PRO A 180 7.35 -11.79 -10.92
N LYS A 181 8.66 -11.56 -11.11
CA LYS A 181 9.61 -12.60 -11.47
C LYS A 181 10.12 -13.32 -10.23
N THR A 182 10.28 -12.58 -9.15
CA THR A 182 10.67 -13.07 -7.82
C THR A 182 9.84 -12.39 -6.74
N ILE A 183 9.65 -13.05 -5.61
CA ILE A 183 9.06 -12.46 -4.41
C ILE A 183 10.17 -11.73 -3.67
N ASN A 184 10.08 -10.44 -3.60
CA ASN A 184 11.16 -9.58 -3.10
C ASN A 184 10.72 -8.61 -2.01
N ARG A 185 9.50 -8.08 -2.10
CA ARG A 185 8.99 -6.99 -1.28
C ARG A 185 8.04 -7.43 -0.17
N VAL A 186 7.34 -8.53 -0.36
CA VAL A 186 6.31 -8.98 0.58
C VAL A 186 6.82 -10.12 1.48
N VAL A 187 6.58 -9.97 2.77
CA VAL A 187 6.78 -11.02 3.77
C VAL A 187 5.46 -11.24 4.50
N ILE A 188 4.87 -12.43 4.35
CA ILE A 188 3.69 -12.84 5.14
C ILE A 188 4.16 -13.22 6.53
N ASN A 189 3.73 -12.47 7.54
CA ASN A 189 4.13 -12.67 8.93
C ASN A 189 3.32 -13.77 9.60
N SER A 190 2.02 -13.85 9.30
CA SER A 190 1.13 -14.89 9.82
C SER A 190 -0.17 -14.99 9.03
N VAL A 191 -0.81 -16.14 9.08
CA VAL A 191 -2.17 -16.39 8.62
C VAL A 191 -2.99 -16.89 9.80
N ASN A 192 -4.03 -16.16 10.18
CA ASN A 192 -4.87 -16.44 11.36
C ASN A 192 -4.05 -16.72 12.64
N GLY A 193 -2.97 -15.96 12.84
CA GLY A 193 -2.05 -16.09 13.98
C GLY A 193 -1.11 -17.29 13.91
N LYS A 194 -1.13 -18.07 12.83
CA LYS A 194 -0.23 -19.20 12.59
C LYS A 194 0.88 -18.85 11.62
N GLU A 195 1.94 -19.64 11.63
CA GLU A 195 3.03 -19.54 10.66
C GLU A 195 2.50 -19.76 9.23
N PHE A 196 2.89 -18.90 8.32
CA PHE A 196 2.59 -19.04 6.90
C PHE A 196 3.42 -20.14 6.25
N LYS A 197 2.81 -20.93 5.35
CA LYS A 197 3.50 -21.98 4.60
C LYS A 197 3.21 -21.88 3.11
N ALA A 198 4.25 -21.66 2.34
CA ALA A 198 4.17 -21.42 0.90
C ALA A 198 3.59 -22.62 0.11
N ASN A 199 3.79 -23.84 0.61
CA ASN A 199 3.37 -25.09 -0.03
C ASN A 199 1.96 -25.57 0.40
N GLU A 200 1.28 -24.85 1.31
CA GLU A 200 -0.10 -25.18 1.71
C GLU A 200 -1.12 -24.43 0.83
N VAL A 201 -2.36 -24.89 0.83
CA VAL A 201 -3.46 -24.28 0.08
C VAL A 201 -4.28 -23.40 1.02
N TYR A 202 -4.60 -22.22 0.53
CA TYR A 202 -5.44 -21.23 1.22
C TYR A 202 -6.70 -20.93 0.41
N ALA A 203 -7.82 -20.78 1.11
CA ALA A 203 -9.04 -20.23 0.53
C ALA A 203 -9.00 -18.70 0.69
N VAL A 204 -8.84 -18.00 -0.41
CA VAL A 204 -8.87 -16.53 -0.45
C VAL A 204 -10.28 -16.10 -0.82
N VAL A 205 -10.96 -15.50 0.15
CA VAL A 205 -12.24 -14.83 -0.07
C VAL A 205 -11.96 -13.47 -0.71
N THR A 206 -12.49 -13.24 -1.89
CA THR A 206 -12.25 -12.01 -2.64
C THR A 206 -13.53 -11.56 -3.37
N ASN A 207 -13.46 -10.48 -4.13
CA ASN A 207 -14.56 -10.14 -5.02
C ASN A 207 -14.39 -10.81 -6.38
N ASN A 208 -15.49 -10.99 -7.12
CA ASN A 208 -15.49 -11.67 -8.43
C ASN A 208 -14.57 -11.00 -9.46
N PHE A 209 -14.35 -9.67 -9.39
CA PHE A 209 -13.42 -8.97 -10.26
C PHE A 209 -11.96 -9.38 -9.99
N CYS A 210 -11.53 -9.45 -8.73
CA CYS A 210 -10.20 -9.92 -8.37
C CYS A 210 -10.05 -11.44 -8.63
N ALA A 211 -11.08 -12.25 -8.38
CA ALA A 211 -11.08 -13.67 -8.67
C ALA A 211 -10.87 -13.95 -10.18
N ALA A 212 -11.42 -13.10 -11.04
CA ALA A 212 -11.20 -13.15 -12.49
C ALA A 212 -9.83 -12.62 -12.95
N GLY A 213 -8.96 -12.20 -12.02
CA GLY A 213 -7.63 -11.64 -12.30
C GLY A 213 -7.62 -10.15 -12.53
N GLY A 214 -8.67 -9.44 -12.10
CA GLY A 214 -8.75 -7.97 -12.19
C GLY A 214 -7.65 -7.27 -11.39
N ASP A 215 -7.32 -6.04 -11.78
CA ASP A 215 -6.16 -5.30 -11.27
C ASP A 215 -4.88 -6.14 -11.39
N THR A 216 -4.21 -6.44 -10.31
CA THR A 216 -2.94 -7.17 -10.24
C THR A 216 -3.11 -8.63 -9.74
N TYR A 217 -4.34 -9.14 -9.62
CA TYR A 217 -4.64 -10.44 -9.01
C TYR A 217 -4.67 -11.61 -10.02
N TYR A 218 -3.77 -11.57 -11.00
CA TYR A 218 -3.73 -12.60 -12.03
C TYR A 218 -3.46 -14.01 -11.48
N ALA A 219 -2.72 -14.11 -10.37
CA ALA A 219 -2.53 -15.37 -9.67
C ALA A 219 -3.85 -16.02 -9.19
N PHE A 220 -4.87 -15.21 -8.89
CA PHE A 220 -6.20 -15.75 -8.52
C PHE A 220 -6.94 -16.34 -9.71
N LYS A 221 -6.78 -15.77 -10.92
CA LYS A 221 -7.32 -16.38 -12.15
C LYS A 221 -6.73 -17.77 -12.42
N ALA A 222 -5.47 -17.97 -12.01
CA ALA A 222 -4.75 -19.23 -12.15
C ALA A 222 -4.97 -20.22 -10.97
N ALA A 223 -5.90 -19.92 -10.06
CA ALA A 223 -6.22 -20.77 -8.91
C ALA A 223 -6.64 -22.17 -9.33
N SER A 224 -6.32 -23.18 -8.51
CA SER A 224 -6.67 -24.59 -8.77
C SER A 224 -8.17 -24.87 -8.78
N ALA A 225 -8.93 -24.08 -8.00
CA ALA A 225 -10.39 -24.07 -7.98
C ALA A 225 -10.88 -22.69 -7.54
N GLN A 226 -12.06 -22.32 -8.03
CA GLN A 226 -12.72 -21.07 -7.63
C GLN A 226 -14.23 -21.20 -7.78
N PHE A 227 -14.96 -20.45 -7.00
CA PHE A 227 -16.41 -20.30 -7.17
C PHE A 227 -16.88 -18.90 -6.77
N ASP A 228 -17.85 -18.39 -7.48
CA ASP A 228 -18.59 -17.18 -7.12
C ASP A 228 -19.81 -17.59 -6.29
N THR A 229 -19.97 -16.99 -5.11
CA THR A 229 -21.11 -17.31 -4.23
C THR A 229 -22.42 -16.72 -4.74
N GLY A 230 -22.38 -15.78 -5.68
CA GLY A 230 -23.52 -14.98 -6.12
C GLY A 230 -24.06 -14.00 -5.07
N ILE A 231 -23.40 -13.89 -3.90
CA ILE A 231 -23.81 -12.98 -2.83
C ILE A 231 -23.20 -11.60 -3.11
N PRO A 232 -24.01 -10.53 -3.24
CA PRO A 232 -23.50 -9.18 -3.39
C PRO A 232 -22.60 -8.78 -2.23
N LEU A 233 -21.47 -8.15 -2.54
CA LEU A 233 -20.46 -7.76 -1.53
C LEU A 233 -21.02 -6.76 -0.51
N ASP A 234 -21.80 -5.79 -0.97
CA ASP A 234 -22.49 -4.82 -0.12
C ASP A 234 -23.51 -5.47 0.82
N GLU A 235 -24.25 -6.49 0.35
CA GLU A 235 -25.15 -7.28 1.19
C GLU A 235 -24.38 -8.08 2.24
N ALA A 236 -23.24 -8.69 1.89
CA ALA A 236 -22.38 -9.39 2.85
C ALA A 236 -21.90 -8.46 3.97
N VAL A 237 -21.52 -7.21 3.65
CA VAL A 237 -21.13 -6.19 4.64
C VAL A 237 -22.32 -5.79 5.52
N MET A 238 -23.49 -5.52 4.93
CA MET A 238 -24.69 -5.17 5.69
C MET A 238 -25.12 -6.30 6.64
N GLU A 239 -25.03 -7.53 6.17
CA GLU A 239 -25.37 -8.71 6.97
C GLU A 239 -24.39 -8.91 8.13
N TYR A 240 -23.09 -8.75 7.91
CA TYR A 240 -22.07 -8.79 8.94
C TYR A 240 -22.32 -7.73 10.02
N VAL A 241 -22.54 -6.48 9.60
CA VAL A 241 -22.83 -5.40 10.54
C VAL A 241 -24.09 -5.66 11.34
N THR A 242 -25.12 -6.19 10.71
CA THR A 242 -26.41 -6.45 11.40
C THR A 242 -26.34 -7.68 12.31
N LYS A 243 -25.82 -8.80 11.82
CA LYS A 243 -25.84 -10.08 12.53
C LYS A 243 -24.68 -10.25 13.50
N GLU A 244 -23.46 -9.95 13.08
CA GLU A 244 -22.26 -10.14 13.90
C GLU A 244 -22.03 -8.95 14.82
N LEU A 245 -22.04 -7.73 14.28
CA LEU A 245 -21.81 -6.50 15.04
C LEU A 245 -23.08 -5.97 15.72
N LYS A 246 -24.22 -6.66 15.62
CA LYS A 246 -25.50 -6.28 16.25
C LYS A 246 -25.96 -4.85 15.91
N GLY A 247 -25.70 -4.42 14.68
CA GLY A 247 -26.08 -3.09 14.19
C GLY A 247 -25.17 -1.95 14.62
N VAL A 248 -23.98 -2.23 15.22
CA VAL A 248 -23.08 -1.19 15.71
C VAL A 248 -21.65 -1.45 15.22
N ILE A 249 -21.14 -0.59 14.34
CA ILE A 249 -19.73 -0.54 14.00
C ILE A 249 -19.02 0.18 15.16
N GLY A 250 -18.28 -0.57 15.96
CA GLY A 250 -17.74 -0.12 17.24
C GLY A 250 -16.29 0.37 17.16
N GLU A 251 -15.72 0.63 18.34
CA GLU A 251 -14.35 1.14 18.50
C GLU A 251 -13.27 0.16 18.03
N GLN A 252 -13.59 -1.11 17.79
CA GLN A 252 -12.65 -2.07 17.18
C GLN A 252 -12.21 -1.64 15.77
N TYR A 253 -12.97 -0.75 15.11
CA TYR A 253 -12.64 -0.15 13.82
C TYR A 253 -12.24 1.34 13.94
N ALA A 254 -11.82 1.82 15.14
CA ALA A 254 -11.37 3.21 15.30
C ALA A 254 -10.07 3.51 14.55
N ALA A 255 -9.26 2.49 14.29
CA ALA A 255 -8.01 2.58 13.56
C ALA A 255 -7.79 1.29 12.75
N PRO A 256 -6.88 1.29 11.75
CA PRO A 256 -6.40 0.09 11.09
C PRO A 256 -5.87 -0.94 12.09
N GLN A 257 -6.04 -2.22 11.80
CA GLN A 257 -5.74 -3.35 12.70
C GLN A 257 -4.25 -3.75 12.69
N GLY A 258 -3.43 -3.15 11.82
CA GLY A 258 -2.00 -3.47 11.67
C GLY A 258 -1.75 -4.76 10.88
N ARG A 259 -2.65 -5.11 9.99
CA ARG A 259 -2.56 -6.31 9.13
C ARG A 259 -1.60 -6.12 7.96
N VAL A 260 -1.51 -4.88 7.46
CA VAL A 260 -0.60 -4.47 6.39
C VAL A 260 0.34 -3.40 6.91
N THR A 261 1.63 -3.72 6.99
CA THR A 261 2.64 -2.82 7.52
C THR A 261 3.74 -2.54 6.51
N TYR A 262 4.36 -1.38 6.61
CA TYR A 262 5.61 -1.09 5.91
C TYR A 262 6.80 -1.46 6.80
N PHE A 263 7.79 -2.11 6.20
CA PHE A 263 9.03 -2.40 6.90
C PHE A 263 9.69 -1.11 7.38
N ASN A 264 9.90 -1.02 8.69
CA ASN A 264 10.56 0.11 9.33
C ASN A 264 11.45 -0.40 10.46
N PRO A 265 12.79 -0.36 10.31
CA PRO A 265 13.70 -0.79 11.36
C PRO A 265 13.81 0.23 12.50
N PHE A 266 13.39 1.50 12.28
CA PHE A 266 13.63 2.61 13.17
C PHE A 266 12.37 3.04 13.92
N LYS A 267 12.44 3.03 15.25
CA LYS A 267 11.31 3.38 16.13
C LYS A 267 11.03 4.89 16.18
N ASP A 268 12.03 5.70 15.85
CA ASP A 268 11.97 7.17 15.84
C ASP A 268 11.59 7.75 14.48
N VAL A 269 11.30 6.92 13.49
CA VAL A 269 10.85 7.32 12.16
C VAL A 269 9.40 6.89 11.95
N LYS A 270 8.54 7.84 11.58
CA LYS A 270 7.15 7.54 11.20
C LYS A 270 7.10 7.15 9.72
N THR A 271 6.29 6.15 9.40
CA THR A 271 6.06 5.73 8.01
C THR A 271 5.41 6.82 7.14
N THR A 272 4.77 7.81 7.77
CA THR A 272 4.19 8.99 7.12
C THR A 272 5.17 10.14 6.92
N ALA A 273 6.43 10.03 7.38
CA ALA A 273 7.43 11.07 7.20
C ALA A 273 7.81 11.19 5.72
N TRP A 274 7.96 12.43 5.22
CA TRP A 274 8.30 12.68 3.81
C TRP A 274 9.62 12.02 3.35
N TYR A 275 10.52 11.78 4.29
CA TYR A 275 11.82 11.15 4.05
C TYR A 275 11.80 9.63 4.27
N PHE A 276 10.67 9.03 4.65
CA PHE A 276 10.57 7.60 4.97
C PHE A 276 11.00 6.71 3.79
N ASP A 277 10.39 6.89 2.63
CA ASP A 277 10.68 6.04 1.47
C ASP A 277 12.14 6.14 0.98
N PRO A 278 12.72 7.34 0.76
CA PRO A 278 14.15 7.44 0.41
C PRO A 278 15.06 6.87 1.52
N MET A 279 14.72 7.04 2.78
CA MET A 279 15.49 6.49 3.91
C MET A 279 15.47 4.95 3.88
N ILE A 280 14.29 4.32 3.71
CA ILE A 280 14.17 2.85 3.63
C ILE A 280 14.94 2.30 2.42
N ARG A 281 14.88 2.96 1.27
CA ARG A 281 15.67 2.55 0.08
C ARG A 281 17.16 2.55 0.35
N LEU A 282 17.66 3.59 1.00
CA LEU A 282 19.08 3.67 1.37
C LEU A 282 19.45 2.64 2.46
N TYR A 283 18.54 2.36 3.39
CA TYR A 283 18.75 1.32 4.40
C TYR A 283 18.80 -0.08 3.77
N GLU A 284 17.83 -0.44 2.96
CA GLU A 284 17.76 -1.76 2.33
C GLU A 284 18.84 -1.98 1.25
N SER A 285 19.39 -0.90 0.68
CA SER A 285 20.59 -0.97 -0.19
C SER A 285 21.91 -0.97 0.59
N GLY A 286 21.89 -0.90 1.92
CA GLY A 286 23.08 -0.93 2.76
C GLY A 286 23.86 0.38 2.83
N VAL A 287 23.34 1.47 2.27
CA VAL A 287 23.99 2.79 2.31
C VAL A 287 23.94 3.40 3.72
N ILE A 288 22.82 3.25 4.42
CA ILE A 288 22.64 3.73 5.79
C ILE A 288 22.33 2.58 6.75
N ASN A 289 22.75 2.73 8.02
CA ASN A 289 22.54 1.71 9.05
C ASN A 289 21.82 2.26 10.29
N GLY A 290 21.45 3.55 10.30
CA GLY A 290 20.98 4.26 11.48
C GLY A 290 22.10 4.62 12.46
N THR A 291 21.76 5.30 13.55
CA THR A 291 22.66 5.62 14.68
C THR A 291 22.74 4.48 15.68
N SER A 292 21.74 3.59 15.66
CA SER A 292 21.71 2.30 16.34
C SER A 292 20.87 1.31 15.51
N ALA A 293 20.74 0.08 15.98
CA ALA A 293 19.92 -0.95 15.34
C ALA A 293 18.42 -0.54 15.21
N THR A 294 17.93 0.39 16.00
CA THR A 294 16.51 0.80 16.02
C THR A 294 16.30 2.32 16.03
N THR A 295 17.36 3.11 15.80
CA THR A 295 17.30 4.59 15.83
C THR A 295 17.97 5.16 14.59
N TYR A 296 17.28 6.04 13.91
CA TYR A 296 17.81 6.79 12.75
C TYR A 296 18.35 8.18 13.14
N ALA A 297 17.68 8.84 14.10
CA ALA A 297 17.91 10.20 14.56
C ALA A 297 17.78 11.25 13.44
N PRO A 298 16.60 11.41 12.82
CA PRO A 298 16.41 12.23 11.63
C PRO A 298 16.73 13.73 11.84
N ASP A 299 16.60 14.21 13.07
CA ASP A 299 16.85 15.62 13.43
C ASP A 299 18.30 15.86 13.90
N ALA A 300 19.13 14.83 13.94
CA ALA A 300 20.53 14.97 14.33
C ALA A 300 21.33 15.65 13.21
N LYS A 301 22.36 16.38 13.62
CA LYS A 301 23.32 16.94 12.66
C LYS A 301 24.14 15.82 12.00
N LEU A 302 24.45 16.01 10.74
CA LEU A 302 25.24 15.07 9.97
C LEU A 302 26.73 15.42 10.10
N SER A 303 27.56 14.46 10.47
CA SER A 303 29.01 14.64 10.51
C SER A 303 29.61 14.45 9.11
N TRP A 304 30.84 15.02 8.90
CA TRP A 304 31.57 14.84 7.66
C TRP A 304 31.79 13.37 7.31
N ALA A 305 32.21 12.56 8.27
CA ALA A 305 32.41 11.13 8.02
C ALA A 305 31.11 10.42 7.59
N ALA A 306 29.98 10.73 8.23
CA ALA A 306 28.69 10.17 7.86
C ALA A 306 28.24 10.64 6.46
N ALA A 307 28.42 11.91 6.13
CA ALA A 307 28.10 12.45 4.82
C ALA A 307 28.92 11.81 3.70
N LEU A 308 30.24 11.68 3.91
CA LEU A 308 31.14 11.00 2.98
C LEU A 308 30.78 9.53 2.79
N LYS A 309 30.44 8.82 3.88
CA LYS A 309 29.94 7.43 3.80
C LYS A 309 28.72 7.35 2.88
N LEU A 310 27.71 8.19 3.11
CA LEU A 310 26.50 8.21 2.29
C LEU A 310 26.83 8.41 0.80
N LEU A 311 27.69 9.37 0.49
CA LEU A 311 28.08 9.68 -0.90
C LEU A 311 28.87 8.54 -1.54
N LEU A 312 29.90 8.04 -0.87
CA LEU A 312 30.82 7.04 -1.45
C LEU A 312 30.16 5.66 -1.59
N VAL A 313 29.35 5.25 -0.61
CA VAL A 313 28.65 3.97 -0.69
C VAL A 313 27.55 4.03 -1.76
N SER A 314 26.78 5.12 -1.82
CA SER A 314 25.75 5.28 -2.85
C SER A 314 26.32 5.38 -4.27
N HIS A 315 27.53 5.96 -4.44
CA HIS A 315 28.22 6.06 -5.73
C HIS A 315 28.94 4.77 -6.12
N GLY A 316 29.20 3.87 -5.16
CA GLY A 316 29.90 2.60 -5.39
C GLY A 316 31.42 2.64 -5.22
N ASP A 317 31.99 3.76 -4.76
CA ASP A 317 33.44 3.91 -4.52
C ASP A 317 33.89 3.26 -3.20
N LEU A 318 32.97 3.03 -2.27
CA LEU A 318 33.20 2.36 -0.99
C LEU A 318 32.15 1.29 -0.77
N LYS A 319 32.57 0.10 -0.39
CA LYS A 319 31.62 -0.95 -0.03
C LYS A 319 30.99 -0.68 1.35
N SER A 320 29.74 -1.05 1.53
CA SER A 320 29.02 -0.87 2.81
C SER A 320 29.75 -1.57 3.98
N GLU A 321 30.32 -2.75 3.75
CA GLU A 321 31.08 -3.52 4.73
C GLU A 321 32.34 -2.81 5.23
N ASP A 322 33.05 -2.07 4.34
CA ASP A 322 34.23 -1.28 4.68
C ASP A 322 33.89 0.02 5.40
N ALA A 323 32.63 0.44 5.30
CA ALA A 323 32.08 1.63 5.96
C ALA A 323 31.35 1.31 7.29
N THR A 324 31.70 0.22 7.95
CA THR A 324 31.16 -0.26 9.23
C THR A 324 32.31 -0.62 10.19
N GLY A 325 31.97 -0.93 11.47
CA GLY A 325 32.97 -1.29 12.48
C GLY A 325 33.69 -0.08 13.09
N ALA A 326 34.70 -0.31 13.92
CA ALA A 326 35.36 0.74 14.72
C ALA A 326 36.11 1.79 13.87
N GLU A 327 36.66 1.39 12.74
CA GLU A 327 37.50 2.26 11.88
C GLU A 327 36.71 2.86 10.69
N TRP A 328 35.38 2.71 10.64
CA TRP A 328 34.57 3.11 9.50
C TRP A 328 34.77 4.58 9.07
N SER A 329 34.87 5.50 10.02
CA SER A 329 35.06 6.93 9.77
C SER A 329 36.42 7.20 9.11
N LYS A 330 37.48 6.58 9.64
CA LYS A 330 38.84 6.70 9.11
C LYS A 330 38.97 6.14 7.69
N ASN A 331 38.39 4.96 7.45
CA ASN A 331 38.37 4.32 6.13
C ASN A 331 37.63 5.19 5.11
N THR A 332 36.49 5.76 5.52
CA THR A 332 35.69 6.64 4.68
C THR A 332 36.42 7.91 4.30
N ILE A 333 37.10 8.58 5.26
CA ILE A 333 37.87 9.80 5.02
C ILE A 333 39.08 9.49 4.12
N ALA A 334 39.79 8.39 4.40
CA ALA A 334 40.93 7.97 3.57
C ALA A 334 40.52 7.77 2.10
N LYS A 335 39.39 7.09 1.87
CA LYS A 335 38.86 6.90 0.50
C LYS A 335 38.43 8.19 -0.16
N ALA A 336 37.79 9.09 0.58
CA ALA A 336 37.40 10.40 0.07
C ALA A 336 38.64 11.26 -0.29
N ALA A 337 39.71 11.18 0.50
CA ALA A 337 40.98 11.87 0.23
C ALA A 337 41.71 11.26 -0.99
N GLU A 338 41.73 9.95 -1.12
CA GLU A 338 42.26 9.25 -2.32
C GLU A 338 41.59 9.76 -3.61
N LEU A 339 40.26 9.95 -3.55
CA LEU A 339 39.49 10.50 -4.67
C LEU A 339 39.62 12.04 -4.82
N GLY A 340 40.41 12.67 -3.98
CA GLY A 340 40.62 14.10 -4.02
C GLY A 340 39.43 14.95 -3.61
N LEU A 341 38.44 14.37 -2.92
CA LEU A 341 37.20 15.06 -2.52
C LEU A 341 37.41 15.96 -1.31
N VAL A 342 38.25 15.54 -0.37
CA VAL A 342 38.58 16.23 0.90
C VAL A 342 40.05 16.12 1.21
N ALA A 343 40.55 16.88 2.19
CA ALA A 343 41.91 16.74 2.73
C ALA A 343 42.02 15.46 3.60
N ALA A 344 43.19 14.85 3.63
CA ALA A 344 43.42 13.59 4.37
C ALA A 344 43.34 13.76 5.91
N ASP A 345 43.54 14.98 6.41
CA ASP A 345 43.49 15.36 7.82
C ASP A 345 42.11 15.91 8.25
N LEU A 346 41.08 15.71 7.43
CA LEU A 346 39.72 16.16 7.73
C LEU A 346 39.24 15.59 9.08
N ASP A 347 38.75 16.45 9.95
CA ASP A 347 38.06 16.04 11.16
C ASP A 347 36.64 15.53 10.79
N GLY A 348 36.52 14.23 10.70
CA GLY A 348 35.24 13.56 10.35
C GLY A 348 34.12 13.70 11.36
N ALA A 349 34.42 14.14 12.58
CA ALA A 349 33.43 14.33 13.63
C ALA A 349 32.69 15.68 13.55
N LYS A 350 33.26 16.66 12.83
CA LYS A 350 32.62 17.95 12.62
C LYS A 350 31.32 17.80 11.82
N ASP A 351 30.39 18.70 12.13
CA ASP A 351 29.16 18.84 11.36
C ASP A 351 29.45 19.34 9.95
N ILE A 352 28.82 18.79 8.94
CA ILE A 352 28.85 19.27 7.56
C ILE A 352 27.65 20.18 7.30
N SER A 353 27.85 21.29 6.60
CA SER A 353 26.77 22.13 6.10
C SER A 353 26.13 21.51 4.83
N ARG A 354 24.90 21.92 4.50
CA ARG A 354 24.24 21.53 3.24
C ARG A 354 25.05 21.94 2.02
N LEU A 355 25.66 23.13 2.05
CA LEU A 355 26.49 23.63 0.96
C LEU A 355 27.74 22.76 0.74
N GLU A 356 28.48 22.44 1.80
CA GLU A 356 29.64 21.55 1.73
C GLU A 356 29.27 20.17 1.21
N PHE A 357 28.13 19.59 1.69
CA PHE A 357 27.63 18.32 1.20
C PHE A 357 27.35 18.35 -0.32
N CYS A 358 26.68 19.42 -0.80
CA CYS A 358 26.40 19.59 -2.23
C CYS A 358 27.68 19.77 -3.05
N GLN A 359 28.66 20.50 -2.54
CA GLN A 359 29.94 20.70 -3.20
C GLN A 359 30.73 19.39 -3.36
N VAL A 360 30.79 18.57 -2.31
CA VAL A 360 31.43 17.25 -2.38
C VAL A 360 30.67 16.31 -3.33
N ALA A 361 29.34 16.29 -3.26
CA ALA A 361 28.53 15.50 -4.16
C ALA A 361 28.72 15.91 -5.63
N ALA A 362 28.76 17.20 -5.92
CA ALA A 362 29.02 17.71 -7.26
C ALA A 362 30.44 17.30 -7.76
N LYS A 363 31.44 17.40 -6.89
CA LYS A 363 32.82 17.01 -7.21
C LYS A 363 32.93 15.50 -7.48
N LEU A 364 32.28 14.67 -6.65
CA LEU A 364 32.24 13.22 -6.83
C LEU A 364 31.62 12.85 -8.20
N ASN A 365 30.52 13.50 -8.56
CA ASN A 365 29.82 13.27 -9.82
C ASN A 365 30.41 14.04 -11.02
N LYS A 366 31.53 14.72 -10.85
CA LYS A 366 32.21 15.51 -11.89
C LYS A 366 31.29 16.53 -12.57
N LEU A 367 30.37 17.10 -11.81
CA LEU A 367 29.45 18.12 -12.32
C LEU A 367 30.20 19.46 -12.53
N ALA A 368 29.94 20.11 -13.65
CA ALA A 368 30.45 21.44 -13.92
C ALA A 368 29.73 22.47 -13.05
N GLU A 369 30.43 23.51 -12.60
CA GLU A 369 29.79 24.66 -11.95
C GLU A 369 28.76 25.31 -12.88
N SER A 370 27.57 25.55 -12.36
CA SER A 370 26.57 26.32 -13.08
C SER A 370 26.99 27.78 -13.18
N LYS A 371 26.98 28.33 -14.39
CA LYS A 371 27.19 29.77 -14.63
C LYS A 371 25.94 30.61 -14.33
N THR A 372 24.83 29.97 -13.94
CA THR A 372 23.59 30.65 -13.63
C THR A 372 23.46 30.82 -12.12
N GLU A 373 23.30 32.06 -11.65
CA GLU A 373 23.00 32.32 -10.24
C GLU A 373 21.74 31.57 -9.83
N SER A 374 21.82 30.76 -8.79
CA SER A 374 20.68 30.12 -8.15
C SER A 374 19.83 31.19 -7.48
N LYS A 375 18.60 31.31 -7.86
CA LYS A 375 17.60 32.16 -7.19
C LYS A 375 16.94 31.41 -6.02
N PHE A 376 17.72 30.88 -5.09
CA PHE A 376 17.23 30.32 -3.84
C PHE A 376 17.54 31.23 -2.67
#